data_09fc4cde024109036f32e4855f38c497
#
_entry.id   09fc4cde024109036f32e4855f38c497
#
_cell.length_a   1.000
_cell.length_b   1.000
_cell.length_c   1.000
_cell.angle_alpha   90.00
_cell.angle_beta   90.00
_cell.angle_gamma   90.00
#
_symmetry.space_group_name_H-M   'P 1'
#
loop_
_entity.id
_entity.type
_entity.pdbx_description
1 polymer ?
#
loop_
_entity_poly.entity_id
_entity_poly.type
_entity_poly.pdbx_seq_one_letter_code
_entity_poly.pdbx_strand_id
1 'polypeptide(L)'
;MNLSGRKLALITGGSRGLGFECAKGLRAQGFDLILVAKDSARLEAATAALRSDGRSEMVIAYPIDLEDSDSTSAKLEVISSSHPDISHLILAHGVMSEKMSKTLKTNDAEWRRVMSINLDSVFQIANRLAPALVEARNGRIIIFSACLGRMSGPGNAGGLAPYRISKAGVNALVRNLAHETGLGARGVLVDAICPNHSRTDMGGPDAPRSAEEGAETAVWLATRDFDKDSAEVQKNTTGVLWEDRQVVPW
;
A
#
# COMPACT_ATOMS: atom_id res chain seq x y z
N MET A 1 6.60 -19.88 -12.74
CA MET A 1 6.67 -19.02 -13.96
C MET A 1 5.26 -18.65 -14.35
N ASN A 2 4.97 -17.36 -14.42
CA ASN A 2 3.65 -16.88 -14.85
C ASN A 2 3.46 -17.20 -16.34
N LEU A 3 2.69 -18.23 -16.63
CA LEU A 3 2.43 -18.69 -18.00
C LEU A 3 1.63 -17.68 -18.85
N SER A 4 1.01 -16.70 -18.22
CA SER A 4 0.19 -15.69 -18.88
C SER A 4 0.98 -14.45 -19.35
N GLY A 5 2.20 -14.24 -18.85
CA GLY A 5 2.97 -13.00 -19.07
C GLY A 5 2.37 -11.75 -18.38
N ARG A 6 1.31 -11.93 -17.57
CA ARG A 6 0.63 -10.84 -16.86
C ARG A 6 1.40 -10.42 -15.62
N LYS A 7 1.23 -9.17 -15.23
CA LYS A 7 1.76 -8.65 -13.96
C LYS A 7 0.89 -9.12 -12.80
N LEU A 8 1.50 -9.55 -11.70
CA LEU A 8 0.81 -9.98 -10.48
C LEU A 8 0.99 -8.93 -9.39
N ALA A 9 -0.12 -8.42 -8.86
CA ALA A 9 -0.13 -7.43 -7.79
C ALA A 9 -0.69 -8.01 -6.49
N LEU A 10 0.05 -7.87 -5.39
CA LEU A 10 -0.47 -8.11 -4.04
C LEU A 10 -0.99 -6.79 -3.45
N ILE A 11 -2.24 -6.80 -2.99
CA ILE A 11 -2.92 -5.62 -2.47
C ILE A 11 -3.42 -5.91 -1.05
N THR A 12 -2.88 -5.21 -0.07
CA THR A 12 -3.38 -5.28 1.30
C THR A 12 -4.52 -4.29 1.54
N GLY A 13 -5.43 -4.61 2.45
CA GLY A 13 -6.68 -3.84 2.60
C GLY A 13 -7.60 -3.97 1.38
N GLY A 14 -7.44 -5.04 0.59
CA GLY A 14 -8.10 -5.24 -0.71
C GLY A 14 -9.59 -5.57 -0.65
N SER A 15 -10.17 -5.71 0.54
CA SER A 15 -11.60 -6.06 0.67
C SER A 15 -12.57 -4.87 0.62
N ARG A 16 -12.08 -3.64 0.70
CA ARG A 16 -12.90 -2.40 0.69
C ARG A 16 -12.05 -1.15 0.49
N GLY A 17 -12.75 -0.02 0.30
CA GLY A 17 -12.14 1.31 0.28
C GLY A 17 -11.01 1.43 -0.74
N LEU A 18 -9.95 2.15 -0.38
CA LEU A 18 -8.84 2.46 -1.27
C LEU A 18 -8.16 1.22 -1.86
N GLY A 19 -7.94 0.17 -1.05
CA GLY A 19 -7.32 -1.07 -1.53
C GLY A 19 -8.19 -1.80 -2.56
N PHE A 20 -9.51 -1.82 -2.37
CA PHE A 20 -10.43 -2.42 -3.34
C PHE A 20 -10.50 -1.61 -4.65
N GLU A 21 -10.48 -0.27 -4.57
CA GLU A 21 -10.45 0.57 -5.77
C GLU A 21 -9.11 0.44 -6.52
N CYS A 22 -7.98 0.28 -5.81
CA CYS A 22 -6.72 -0.10 -6.45
C CYS A 22 -6.84 -1.45 -7.18
N ALA A 23 -7.49 -2.44 -6.56
CA ALA A 23 -7.70 -3.75 -7.18
C ALA A 23 -8.54 -3.64 -8.46
N LYS A 24 -9.61 -2.87 -8.46
CA LYS A 24 -10.43 -2.58 -9.65
C LYS A 24 -9.60 -1.92 -10.75
N GLY A 25 -8.86 -0.86 -10.39
CA GLY A 25 -8.03 -0.12 -11.34
C GLY A 25 -6.93 -0.97 -11.97
N LEU A 26 -6.23 -1.78 -11.19
CA LEU A 26 -5.18 -2.67 -11.71
C LEU A 26 -5.76 -3.82 -12.53
N ARG A 27 -6.89 -4.40 -12.11
CA ARG A 27 -7.57 -5.41 -12.90
C ARG A 27 -8.01 -4.87 -14.26
N ALA A 28 -8.48 -3.62 -14.31
CA ALA A 28 -8.80 -2.95 -15.57
C ALA A 28 -7.58 -2.78 -16.51
N GLN A 29 -6.36 -2.81 -15.95
CA GLN A 29 -5.09 -2.79 -16.67
C GLN A 29 -4.53 -4.20 -16.97
N GLY A 30 -5.30 -5.26 -16.73
CA GLY A 30 -4.92 -6.65 -17.05
C GLY A 30 -4.02 -7.33 -16.01
N PHE A 31 -4.02 -6.87 -14.76
CA PHE A 31 -3.26 -7.50 -13.68
C PHE A 31 -3.98 -8.70 -13.09
N ASP A 32 -3.24 -9.76 -12.82
CA ASP A 32 -3.62 -10.78 -11.84
C ASP A 32 -3.46 -10.21 -10.43
N LEU A 33 -4.34 -10.61 -9.49
CA LEU A 33 -4.42 -10.00 -8.17
C LEU A 33 -4.33 -11.02 -7.05
N ILE A 34 -3.60 -10.66 -6.00
CA ILE A 34 -3.67 -11.26 -4.67
C ILE A 34 -4.23 -10.21 -3.71
N LEU A 35 -5.38 -10.50 -3.13
CA LEU A 35 -6.01 -9.63 -2.14
C LEU A 35 -5.73 -10.14 -0.73
N VAL A 36 -5.33 -9.24 0.15
CA VAL A 36 -5.09 -9.51 1.58
C VAL A 36 -5.96 -8.60 2.43
N ALA A 37 -6.72 -9.19 3.34
CA ALA A 37 -7.50 -8.48 4.36
C ALA A 37 -7.84 -9.40 5.54
N LYS A 38 -8.20 -8.82 6.70
CA LYS A 38 -8.52 -9.59 7.92
C LYS A 38 -9.85 -10.33 7.85
N ASP A 39 -10.89 -9.68 7.36
CA ASP A 39 -12.26 -10.18 7.30
C ASP A 39 -12.43 -11.08 6.07
N SER A 40 -12.52 -12.40 6.29
CA SER A 40 -12.64 -13.40 5.22
C SER A 40 -13.92 -13.23 4.40
N ALA A 41 -15.06 -12.95 5.04
CA ALA A 41 -16.34 -12.83 4.35
C ALA A 41 -16.35 -11.61 3.41
N ARG A 42 -15.86 -10.47 3.87
CA ARG A 42 -15.70 -9.27 3.03
C ARG A 42 -14.67 -9.49 1.91
N LEU A 43 -13.60 -10.21 2.19
CA LEU A 43 -12.57 -10.52 1.22
C LEU A 43 -13.10 -11.43 0.11
N GLU A 44 -13.89 -12.44 0.47
CA GLU A 44 -14.59 -13.32 -0.50
C GLU A 44 -15.57 -12.53 -1.36
N ALA A 45 -16.39 -11.67 -0.75
CA ALA A 45 -17.32 -10.81 -1.48
C ALA A 45 -16.59 -9.88 -2.47
N ALA A 46 -15.50 -9.25 -2.05
CA ALA A 46 -14.68 -8.40 -2.91
C ALA A 46 -14.06 -9.20 -4.07
N THR A 47 -13.56 -10.41 -3.79
CA THR A 47 -13.00 -11.32 -4.79
C THR A 47 -14.06 -11.74 -5.81
N ALA A 48 -15.26 -12.08 -5.35
CA ALA A 48 -16.38 -12.44 -6.22
C ALA A 48 -16.81 -11.25 -7.11
N ALA A 49 -16.88 -10.05 -6.53
CA ALA A 49 -17.20 -8.83 -7.27
C ALA A 49 -16.18 -8.54 -8.39
N LEU A 50 -14.90 -8.71 -8.12
CA LEU A 50 -13.86 -8.55 -9.14
C LEU A 50 -13.92 -9.62 -10.22
N ARG A 51 -14.26 -10.86 -9.89
CA ARG A 51 -14.40 -11.96 -10.87
C ARG A 51 -15.65 -11.85 -11.73
N SER A 52 -16.67 -11.17 -11.27
CA SER A 52 -17.98 -11.07 -11.98
C SER A 52 -17.92 -10.26 -13.27
N ASP A 53 -16.84 -9.54 -13.55
CA ASP A 53 -16.67 -8.75 -14.76
C ASP A 53 -16.33 -9.57 -16.02
N GLY A 54 -16.24 -10.90 -15.88
CA GLY A 54 -15.99 -11.84 -16.99
C GLY A 54 -14.57 -11.82 -17.54
N ARG A 55 -13.65 -11.06 -16.93
CA ARG A 55 -12.25 -11.01 -17.33
C ARG A 55 -11.52 -12.29 -16.94
N SER A 56 -10.47 -12.62 -17.68
CA SER A 56 -9.69 -13.86 -17.50
C SER A 56 -8.57 -13.74 -16.44
N GLU A 57 -8.34 -12.54 -15.90
CA GLU A 57 -7.30 -12.30 -14.89
C GLU A 57 -7.66 -13.01 -13.57
N MET A 58 -6.64 -13.61 -12.98
CA MET A 58 -6.77 -14.33 -11.71
C MET A 58 -6.98 -13.35 -10.53
N VAL A 59 -7.84 -13.71 -9.60
CA VAL A 59 -7.96 -13.02 -8.31
C VAL A 59 -7.91 -14.05 -7.20
N ILE A 60 -6.92 -13.96 -6.32
CA ILE A 60 -6.72 -14.86 -5.17
C ILE A 60 -6.92 -14.05 -3.89
N ALA A 61 -7.45 -14.69 -2.85
CA ALA A 61 -7.70 -14.11 -1.54
C ALA A 61 -6.89 -14.82 -0.45
N TYR A 62 -6.20 -14.03 0.38
CA TYR A 62 -5.54 -14.50 1.60
C TYR A 62 -6.07 -13.74 2.81
N PRO A 63 -6.89 -14.38 3.66
CA PRO A 63 -7.32 -13.76 4.92
C PRO A 63 -6.15 -13.72 5.90
N ILE A 64 -5.70 -12.51 6.24
CA ILE A 64 -4.58 -12.24 7.15
C ILE A 64 -4.95 -11.11 8.09
N ASP A 65 -4.80 -11.35 9.39
CA ASP A 65 -4.82 -10.30 10.41
C ASP A 65 -3.42 -9.70 10.55
N LEU A 66 -3.22 -8.54 9.97
CA LEU A 66 -1.92 -7.85 9.97
C LEU A 66 -1.53 -7.26 11.34
N GLU A 67 -2.38 -7.37 12.35
CA GLU A 67 -2.06 -7.06 13.75
C GLU A 67 -1.25 -8.20 14.40
N ASP A 68 -1.48 -9.44 13.96
CA ASP A 68 -0.79 -10.64 14.42
C ASP A 68 0.48 -10.87 13.59
N SER A 69 1.62 -10.49 14.16
CA SER A 69 2.94 -10.58 13.52
C SER A 69 3.33 -12.01 13.14
N ASP A 70 3.06 -12.99 13.99
CA ASP A 70 3.47 -14.38 13.77
C ASP A 70 2.62 -15.02 12.68
N SER A 71 1.30 -14.82 12.74
CA SER A 71 0.37 -15.26 11.69
C SER A 71 0.69 -14.57 10.35
N THR A 72 1.01 -13.28 10.37
CA THR A 72 1.43 -12.53 9.18
C THR A 72 2.69 -13.14 8.58
N SER A 73 3.72 -13.38 9.38
CA SER A 73 4.98 -13.97 8.89
C SER A 73 4.76 -15.35 8.25
N ALA A 74 3.99 -16.23 8.90
CA ALA A 74 3.69 -17.56 8.37
C ALA A 74 2.93 -17.51 7.04
N LYS A 75 1.95 -16.62 6.92
CA LYS A 75 1.18 -16.44 5.68
C LYS A 75 2.01 -15.82 4.55
N LEU A 76 2.89 -14.88 4.86
CA LEU A 76 3.79 -14.29 3.87
C LEU A 76 4.79 -15.31 3.32
N GLU A 77 5.24 -16.28 4.13
CA GLU A 77 6.06 -17.40 3.67
C GLU A 77 5.32 -18.24 2.61
N VAL A 78 4.05 -18.56 2.88
CA VAL A 78 3.20 -19.30 1.94
C VAL A 78 3.00 -18.50 0.64
N ILE A 79 2.71 -17.19 0.76
CA ILE A 79 2.52 -16.32 -0.41
C ILE A 79 3.80 -16.23 -1.24
N SER A 80 4.94 -15.98 -0.60
CA SER A 80 6.24 -15.87 -1.27
C SER A 80 6.59 -17.15 -2.04
N SER A 81 6.36 -18.31 -1.43
CA SER A 81 6.66 -19.62 -2.04
C SER A 81 5.70 -19.95 -3.18
N SER A 82 4.41 -19.61 -3.02
CA SER A 82 3.36 -19.93 -4.01
C SER A 82 3.32 -18.97 -5.19
N HIS A 83 3.79 -17.73 -4.98
CA HIS A 83 3.71 -16.64 -5.97
C HIS A 83 5.05 -15.91 -6.11
N PRO A 84 6.11 -16.57 -6.57
CA PRO A 84 7.43 -15.97 -6.73
C PRO A 84 7.49 -14.90 -7.84
N ASP A 85 6.44 -14.78 -8.62
CA ASP A 85 6.26 -13.85 -9.74
C ASP A 85 5.51 -12.55 -9.37
N ILE A 86 5.24 -12.33 -8.08
CA ILE A 86 4.71 -11.04 -7.62
C ILE A 86 5.65 -9.93 -8.07
N SER A 87 5.09 -8.95 -8.78
CA SER A 87 5.81 -7.80 -9.32
C SER A 87 5.37 -6.46 -8.72
N HIS A 88 4.19 -6.43 -8.08
CA HIS A 88 3.63 -5.20 -7.51
C HIS A 88 3.13 -5.44 -6.09
N LEU A 89 3.52 -4.54 -5.18
CA LEU A 89 3.02 -4.49 -3.79
C LEU A 89 2.26 -3.17 -3.59
N ILE A 90 0.96 -3.26 -3.33
CA ILE A 90 0.10 -2.12 -3.01
C ILE A 90 -0.32 -2.25 -1.55
N LEU A 91 0.38 -1.57 -0.65
CA LEU A 91 0.15 -1.69 0.78
C LEU A 91 -0.83 -0.59 1.23
N ALA A 92 -2.15 -0.88 1.06
CA ALA A 92 -3.22 0.08 1.28
C ALA A 92 -3.95 -0.10 2.63
N HIS A 93 -3.53 -1.05 3.46
CA HIS A 93 -4.10 -1.27 4.79
C HIS A 93 -3.68 -0.19 5.78
N GLY A 94 -4.48 -0.06 6.82
CA GLY A 94 -4.19 0.81 7.94
C GLY A 94 -5.40 1.01 8.84
N VAL A 95 -5.13 1.49 10.04
CA VAL A 95 -6.14 1.84 11.03
C VAL A 95 -5.88 3.25 11.56
N MET A 96 -6.94 3.97 11.88
CA MET A 96 -6.86 5.25 12.56
C MET A 96 -6.65 5.02 14.06
N SER A 97 -5.94 5.93 14.73
CA SER A 97 -5.95 6.01 16.18
C SER A 97 -7.32 6.42 16.70
N GLU A 98 -7.64 6.06 17.94
CA GLU A 98 -8.79 6.64 18.65
C GLU A 98 -8.74 8.17 18.62
N LYS A 99 -9.91 8.82 18.49
CA LYS A 99 -10.02 10.29 18.25
C LYS A 99 -9.25 11.15 19.26
N MET A 100 -9.13 10.71 20.50
CA MET A 100 -8.47 11.45 21.57
C MET A 100 -7.05 10.99 21.89
N SER A 101 -6.44 10.17 21.02
CA SER A 101 -5.08 9.65 21.19
C SER A 101 -4.04 10.77 21.04
N LYS A 102 -3.83 11.49 22.13
CA LYS A 102 -2.70 12.43 22.28
C LYS A 102 -1.54 11.69 22.91
N THR A 103 -0.31 12.06 22.60
CA THR A 103 0.91 11.41 23.10
C THR A 103 0.86 11.16 24.61
N LEU A 104 0.46 12.16 25.42
CA LEU A 104 0.39 12.05 26.88
C LEU A 104 -0.80 11.23 27.41
N LYS A 105 -1.71 10.77 26.56
CA LYS A 105 -2.93 10.05 26.95
C LYS A 105 -3.11 8.73 26.22
N THR A 106 -2.27 8.42 25.25
CA THR A 106 -2.29 7.15 24.53
C THR A 106 -1.79 6.05 25.46
N ASN A 107 -2.56 4.97 25.60
CA ASN A 107 -2.11 3.78 26.32
C ASN A 107 -1.28 2.86 25.41
N ASP A 108 -0.54 1.94 26.01
CA ASP A 108 0.34 1.03 25.32
C ASP A 108 -0.39 0.09 24.34
N ALA A 109 -1.62 -0.31 24.66
CA ALA A 109 -2.40 -1.21 23.81
C ALA A 109 -2.76 -0.52 22.49
N GLU A 110 -3.29 0.70 22.54
CA GLU A 110 -3.61 1.49 21.36
C GLU A 110 -2.36 1.84 20.54
N TRP A 111 -1.27 2.19 21.23
CA TRP A 111 0.02 2.40 20.56
C TRP A 111 0.44 1.17 19.77
N ARG A 112 0.50 -0.01 20.40
CA ARG A 112 0.91 -1.26 19.76
C ARG A 112 0.00 -1.64 18.62
N ARG A 113 -1.33 -1.56 18.83
CA ARG A 113 -2.32 -1.86 17.78
C ARG A 113 -2.07 -1.06 16.50
N VAL A 114 -1.89 0.25 16.64
CA VAL A 114 -1.69 1.11 15.47
C VAL A 114 -0.32 0.90 14.84
N MET A 115 0.73 0.77 15.63
CA MET A 115 2.09 0.54 15.11
C MET A 115 2.20 -0.81 14.43
N SER A 116 1.68 -1.89 15.02
CA SER A 116 1.69 -3.23 14.44
C SER A 116 1.02 -3.26 13.07
N ILE A 117 -0.18 -2.65 12.95
CA ILE A 117 -0.92 -2.67 11.69
C ILE A 117 -0.32 -1.69 10.68
N ASN A 118 0.01 -0.46 11.07
CA ASN A 118 0.35 0.60 10.10
C ASN A 118 1.82 0.63 9.70
N LEU A 119 2.72 0.08 10.50
CA LEU A 119 4.16 0.16 10.26
C LEU A 119 4.84 -1.22 10.27
N ASP A 120 4.67 -2.01 11.35
CA ASP A 120 5.42 -3.26 11.48
C ASP A 120 5.01 -4.26 10.41
N SER A 121 3.73 -4.40 10.12
CA SER A 121 3.25 -5.28 9.04
C SER A 121 3.68 -4.81 7.66
N VAL A 122 3.75 -3.48 7.44
CA VAL A 122 4.28 -2.90 6.19
C VAL A 122 5.74 -3.30 6.01
N PHE A 123 6.54 -3.17 7.07
CA PHE A 123 7.93 -3.63 7.09
C PHE A 123 8.03 -5.14 6.82
N GLN A 124 7.23 -5.98 7.50
CA GLN A 124 7.26 -7.42 7.31
C GLN A 124 6.95 -7.83 5.86
N ILE A 125 5.92 -7.23 5.26
CA ILE A 125 5.53 -7.51 3.88
C ILE A 125 6.65 -7.09 2.91
N ALA A 126 7.19 -5.88 3.07
CA ALA A 126 8.29 -5.39 2.25
C ALA A 126 9.54 -6.25 2.42
N ASN A 127 9.94 -6.56 3.65
CA ASN A 127 11.11 -7.37 3.94
C ASN A 127 11.02 -8.78 3.32
N ARG A 128 9.84 -9.41 3.36
CA ARG A 128 9.64 -10.76 2.84
C ARG A 128 9.51 -10.80 1.32
N LEU A 129 8.82 -9.85 0.71
CA LEU A 129 8.46 -9.94 -0.71
C LEU A 129 9.33 -9.08 -1.64
N ALA A 130 9.88 -7.95 -1.18
CA ALA A 130 10.69 -7.09 -2.01
C ALA A 130 11.98 -7.73 -2.58
N PRO A 131 12.67 -8.67 -1.89
CA PRO A 131 13.85 -9.32 -2.44
C PRO A 131 13.61 -9.97 -3.80
N ALA A 132 12.50 -10.65 -4.00
CA ALA A 132 12.16 -11.28 -5.30
C ALA A 132 11.94 -10.23 -6.41
N LEU A 133 11.32 -9.07 -6.07
CA LEU A 133 11.15 -7.96 -7.02
C LEU A 133 12.49 -7.35 -7.43
N VAL A 134 13.42 -7.24 -6.46
CA VAL A 134 14.78 -6.72 -6.71
C VAL A 134 15.57 -7.67 -7.59
N GLU A 135 15.50 -8.97 -7.31
CA GLU A 135 16.16 -10.00 -8.12
C GLU A 135 15.62 -10.03 -9.55
N ALA A 136 14.31 -9.96 -9.70
CA ALA A 136 13.64 -9.88 -11.01
C ALA A 136 13.90 -8.56 -11.76
N ARG A 137 14.45 -7.54 -11.07
CA ARG A 137 14.69 -6.19 -11.61
C ARG A 137 13.44 -5.55 -12.23
N ASN A 138 12.28 -5.88 -11.68
CA ASN A 138 10.98 -5.41 -12.17
C ASN A 138 9.99 -5.37 -11.00
N GLY A 139 9.83 -4.21 -10.38
CA GLY A 139 8.96 -4.10 -9.23
C GLY A 139 8.38 -2.71 -9.01
N ARG A 140 7.18 -2.70 -8.42
CA ARG A 140 6.52 -1.48 -7.91
C ARG A 140 6.07 -1.73 -6.49
N ILE A 141 6.50 -0.91 -5.56
CA ILE A 141 6.10 -0.96 -4.15
C ILE A 141 5.46 0.38 -3.81
N ILE A 142 4.15 0.38 -3.66
CA ILE A 142 3.37 1.57 -3.35
C ILE A 142 2.76 1.42 -1.95
N ILE A 143 3.10 2.33 -1.04
CA ILE A 143 2.70 2.26 0.35
C ILE A 143 1.83 3.47 0.70
N PHE A 144 0.63 3.19 1.22
CA PHE A 144 -0.29 4.23 1.64
C PHE A 144 0.17 4.90 2.94
N SER A 145 0.65 6.13 2.80
CA SER A 145 0.93 7.05 3.89
C SER A 145 -0.28 7.98 4.14
N ALA A 146 -0.04 9.16 4.61
CA ALA A 146 -1.04 10.20 4.81
C ALA A 146 -0.36 11.57 4.89
N CYS A 147 -1.08 12.65 4.55
CA CYS A 147 -0.66 14.00 4.81
C CYS A 147 -0.36 14.25 6.31
N LEU A 148 -1.04 13.52 7.20
CA LEU A 148 -0.83 13.57 8.65
C LEU A 148 0.51 12.93 9.11
N GLY A 149 1.18 12.16 8.27
CA GLY A 149 2.52 11.62 8.53
C GLY A 149 3.65 12.54 8.08
N ARG A 150 3.35 13.68 7.46
CA ARG A 150 4.35 14.67 7.05
C ARG A 150 4.86 15.45 8.25
N MET A 151 6.11 15.89 8.18
CA MET A 151 6.72 16.77 9.19
C MET A 151 6.47 18.27 8.87
N SER A 152 5.78 18.56 7.78
CA SER A 152 5.44 19.90 7.29
C SER A 152 3.97 19.98 6.86
N GLY A 153 3.46 21.19 6.63
CA GLY A 153 2.10 21.44 6.16
C GLY A 153 1.03 20.81 7.05
N PRO A 154 0.06 20.06 6.50
CA PRO A 154 -1.04 19.45 7.27
C PRO A 154 -0.58 18.47 8.35
N GLY A 155 0.62 17.92 8.24
CA GLY A 155 1.24 17.07 9.25
C GLY A 155 1.73 17.84 10.49
N ASN A 156 1.92 19.13 10.39
CA ASN A 156 2.43 19.99 11.47
C ASN A 156 1.34 20.32 12.50
N ALA A 157 0.82 19.31 13.17
CA ALA A 157 -0.19 19.43 14.22
C ALA A 157 -0.11 18.27 15.21
N GLY A 158 -0.66 18.43 16.40
CA GLY A 158 -0.76 17.39 17.42
C GLY A 158 -2.04 16.56 17.31
N GLY A 159 -2.16 15.55 18.16
CA GLY A 159 -3.27 14.59 18.19
C GLY A 159 -3.06 13.40 17.26
N LEU A 160 -3.86 12.35 17.43
CA LEU A 160 -3.75 11.10 16.69
C LEU A 160 -2.33 10.51 16.70
N ALA A 161 -1.66 10.59 17.85
CA ALA A 161 -0.21 10.36 17.95
C ALA A 161 0.25 9.02 17.35
N PRO A 162 -0.34 7.85 17.66
CA PRO A 162 0.09 6.60 17.06
C PRO A 162 -0.06 6.61 15.53
N TYR A 163 -1.17 7.14 15.02
CA TYR A 163 -1.41 7.21 13.58
C TYR A 163 -0.38 8.07 12.86
N ARG A 164 -0.19 9.32 13.33
CA ARG A 164 0.78 10.25 12.72
C ARG A 164 2.18 9.68 12.73
N ILE A 165 2.60 9.12 13.88
CA ILE A 165 3.94 8.54 14.04
C ILE A 165 4.10 7.31 13.14
N SER A 166 3.09 6.43 13.06
CA SER A 166 3.16 5.29 12.16
C SER A 166 3.29 5.71 10.69
N LYS A 167 2.57 6.75 10.25
CA LYS A 167 2.65 7.23 8.86
C LYS A 167 3.94 8.01 8.57
N ALA A 168 4.52 8.69 9.55
CA ALA A 168 5.89 9.24 9.45
C ALA A 168 6.93 8.11 9.37
N GLY A 169 6.76 7.04 10.15
CA GLY A 169 7.57 5.82 10.04
C GLY A 169 7.49 5.17 8.67
N VAL A 170 6.29 5.08 8.10
CA VAL A 170 6.09 4.61 6.71
C VAL A 170 6.85 5.48 5.71
N ASN A 171 6.82 6.80 5.84
CA ASN A 171 7.57 7.72 4.98
C ASN A 171 9.08 7.44 5.06
N ALA A 172 9.61 7.28 6.28
CA ALA A 172 11.01 6.93 6.49
C ALA A 172 11.36 5.56 5.89
N LEU A 173 10.51 4.55 6.07
CA LEU A 173 10.69 3.21 5.50
C LEU A 173 10.73 3.23 3.97
N VAL A 174 9.80 3.95 3.33
CA VAL A 174 9.75 4.10 1.87
C VAL A 174 11.05 4.71 1.35
N ARG A 175 11.48 5.81 1.97
CA ARG A 175 12.73 6.47 1.59
C ARG A 175 13.94 5.56 1.73
N ASN A 176 14.05 4.86 2.85
CA ASN A 176 15.16 3.93 3.09
C ASN A 176 15.16 2.79 2.06
N LEU A 177 14.02 2.12 1.88
CA LEU A 177 13.88 1.01 0.93
C LEU A 177 14.14 1.44 -0.52
N ALA A 178 13.70 2.63 -0.92
CA ALA A 178 13.97 3.18 -2.25
C ALA A 178 15.48 3.36 -2.50
N HIS A 179 16.22 3.87 -1.52
CA HIS A 179 17.67 4.00 -1.61
C HIS A 179 18.38 2.64 -1.66
N GLU A 180 18.00 1.70 -0.81
CA GLU A 180 18.54 0.34 -0.78
C GLU A 180 18.29 -0.42 -2.09
N THR A 181 17.17 -0.18 -2.75
CA THR A 181 16.82 -0.77 -4.04
C THR A 181 17.35 0.02 -5.24
N GLY A 182 18.07 1.11 -5.02
CA GLY A 182 18.81 1.87 -6.03
C GLY A 182 17.99 2.91 -6.79
N LEU A 183 16.91 3.45 -6.19
CA LEU A 183 16.12 4.56 -6.76
C LEU A 183 15.73 4.34 -8.24
N GLY A 184 15.21 3.17 -8.54
CA GLY A 184 14.79 2.79 -9.90
C GLY A 184 15.92 2.20 -10.78
N ALA A 185 17.19 2.41 -10.47
CA ALA A 185 18.31 1.90 -11.29
C ALA A 185 18.36 0.36 -11.38
N ARG A 186 17.74 -0.33 -10.42
CA ARG A 186 17.58 -1.80 -10.43
C ARG A 186 16.21 -2.26 -10.90
N GLY A 187 15.42 -1.39 -11.54
CA GLY A 187 14.08 -1.72 -12.05
C GLY A 187 12.98 -1.75 -10.98
N VAL A 188 13.29 -1.43 -9.72
CA VAL A 188 12.30 -1.38 -8.64
C VAL A 188 12.02 0.07 -8.25
N LEU A 189 10.74 0.46 -8.24
CA LEU A 189 10.29 1.76 -7.74
C LEU A 189 9.58 1.58 -6.40
N VAL A 190 9.88 2.45 -5.45
CA VAL A 190 9.30 2.41 -4.10
C VAL A 190 8.78 3.79 -3.76
N ASP A 191 7.48 3.93 -3.60
CA ASP A 191 6.84 5.24 -3.43
C ASP A 191 5.80 5.22 -2.31
N ALA A 192 5.68 6.31 -1.57
CA ALA A 192 4.57 6.57 -0.68
C ALA A 192 3.49 7.39 -1.37
N ILE A 193 2.23 7.19 -0.96
CA ILE A 193 1.14 8.07 -1.39
C ILE A 193 0.36 8.67 -0.21
N CYS A 194 -0.09 9.90 -0.36
CA CYS A 194 -1.17 10.48 0.42
C CYS A 194 -2.45 10.43 -0.44
N PRO A 195 -3.46 9.62 -0.06
CA PRO A 195 -4.70 9.52 -0.84
C PRO A 195 -5.65 10.71 -0.58
N ASN A 196 -5.24 11.66 0.23
CA ASN A 196 -6.08 12.70 0.80
C ASN A 196 -7.25 12.14 1.64
N HIS A 197 -8.20 12.98 2.02
CA HIS A 197 -9.36 12.58 2.82
C HIS A 197 -10.42 11.97 1.91
N SER A 198 -10.47 10.63 1.85
CA SER A 198 -11.31 9.84 0.97
C SER A 198 -12.45 9.14 1.72
N ARG A 199 -13.63 9.04 1.10
CA ARG A 199 -14.83 8.36 1.64
C ARG A 199 -14.58 6.86 1.73
N THR A 200 -14.23 6.44 2.92
CA THR A 200 -14.01 5.05 3.34
C THR A 200 -14.53 4.92 4.77
N ASP A 201 -14.56 3.73 5.32
CA ASP A 201 -14.92 3.52 6.73
C ASP A 201 -14.01 4.34 7.68
N MET A 202 -12.75 4.57 7.28
CA MET A 202 -11.80 5.39 8.04
C MET A 202 -12.05 6.89 7.86
N GLY A 203 -12.31 7.33 6.63
CA GLY A 203 -12.47 8.74 6.29
C GLY A 203 -13.86 9.29 6.61
N GLY A 204 -14.86 8.43 6.72
CA GLY A 204 -16.25 8.82 6.93
C GLY A 204 -16.98 9.24 5.65
N PRO A 205 -18.33 9.39 5.73
CA PRO A 205 -19.16 9.70 4.57
C PRO A 205 -18.99 11.12 4.04
N ASP A 206 -18.55 12.05 4.88
CA ASP A 206 -18.40 13.47 4.55
C ASP A 206 -17.04 13.81 3.93
N ALA A 207 -16.16 12.82 3.73
CA ALA A 207 -14.89 13.04 3.09
C ALA A 207 -15.08 13.56 1.65
N PRO A 208 -14.30 14.57 1.22
CA PRO A 208 -14.54 15.25 -0.06
C PRO A 208 -14.31 14.35 -1.28
N ARG A 209 -13.39 13.38 -1.18
CA ARG A 209 -13.04 12.49 -2.28
C ARG A 209 -13.75 11.15 -2.19
N SER A 210 -14.06 10.55 -3.32
CA SER A 210 -14.43 9.13 -3.38
C SER A 210 -13.22 8.24 -3.08
N ALA A 211 -13.47 6.97 -2.77
CA ALA A 211 -12.37 6.00 -2.63
C ALA A 211 -11.66 5.75 -3.97
N GLU A 212 -12.39 5.83 -5.08
CA GLU A 212 -11.86 5.72 -6.44
C GLU A 212 -10.86 6.84 -6.73
N GLU A 213 -11.25 8.11 -6.53
CA GLU A 213 -10.34 9.26 -6.67
C GLU A 213 -9.10 9.14 -5.77
N GLY A 214 -9.27 8.65 -4.54
CA GLY A 214 -8.16 8.43 -3.60
C GLY A 214 -7.19 7.33 -4.05
N ALA A 215 -7.64 6.38 -4.87
CA ALA A 215 -6.82 5.28 -5.38
C ALA A 215 -6.09 5.61 -6.69
N GLU A 216 -6.50 6.64 -7.43
CA GLU A 216 -5.95 6.96 -8.75
C GLU A 216 -4.44 7.11 -8.78
N THR A 217 -3.86 7.81 -7.79
CA THR A 217 -2.40 8.00 -7.74
C THR A 217 -1.67 6.68 -7.53
N ALA A 218 -2.22 5.74 -6.73
CA ALA A 218 -1.61 4.43 -6.54
C ALA A 218 -1.66 3.58 -7.81
N VAL A 219 -2.79 3.57 -8.52
CA VAL A 219 -2.92 2.87 -9.80
C VAL A 219 -1.96 3.44 -10.84
N TRP A 220 -1.87 4.77 -10.92
CA TRP A 220 -0.92 5.44 -11.79
C TRP A 220 0.54 5.08 -11.45
N LEU A 221 0.95 5.11 -10.18
CA LEU A 221 2.31 4.71 -9.75
C LEU A 221 2.64 3.26 -10.13
N ALA A 222 1.66 2.37 -10.05
CA ALA A 222 1.82 0.96 -10.41
C ALA A 222 1.98 0.74 -11.93
N THR A 223 1.47 1.66 -12.74
CA THR A 223 1.40 1.47 -14.20
C THR A 223 2.22 2.46 -15.01
N ARG A 224 2.71 3.54 -14.38
CA ARG A 224 3.48 4.59 -15.06
C ARG A 224 4.79 4.05 -15.64
N ASP A 225 5.21 4.66 -16.73
CA ASP A 225 6.56 4.49 -17.23
C ASP A 225 7.57 5.17 -16.30
N PHE A 226 8.75 4.59 -16.22
CA PHE A 226 9.87 5.17 -15.49
C PHE A 226 11.10 5.25 -16.40
N ASP A 227 11.61 6.44 -16.52
CA ASP A 227 12.85 6.76 -17.25
C ASP A 227 13.64 7.77 -16.42
N LYS A 228 14.75 7.30 -15.82
CA LYS A 228 15.61 8.11 -14.95
C LYS A 228 16.21 9.35 -15.64
N ASP A 229 16.32 9.30 -16.97
CA ASP A 229 16.94 10.34 -17.79
C ASP A 229 15.88 11.33 -18.35
N SER A 230 14.59 11.09 -18.06
CA SER A 230 13.50 11.99 -18.45
C SER A 230 13.61 13.33 -17.71
N ALA A 231 13.21 14.42 -18.36
CA ALA A 231 13.05 15.73 -17.71
C ALA A 231 11.75 15.84 -16.90
N GLU A 232 10.82 14.88 -17.05
CA GLU A 232 9.53 14.87 -16.37
C GLU A 232 9.63 14.21 -14.99
N VAL A 233 9.34 14.96 -13.92
CA VAL A 233 9.36 14.46 -12.53
C VAL A 233 8.51 13.22 -12.36
N GLN A 234 7.36 13.14 -13.00
CA GLN A 234 6.45 12.01 -12.97
C GLN A 234 7.06 10.73 -13.56
N LYS A 235 8.06 10.84 -14.41
CA LYS A 235 8.74 9.70 -15.04
C LYS A 235 10.08 9.35 -14.42
N ASN A 236 10.80 10.33 -13.85
CA ASN A 236 12.16 10.13 -13.37
C ASN A 236 12.30 9.96 -11.85
N THR A 237 11.22 10.17 -11.07
CA THR A 237 11.30 10.27 -9.62
C THR A 237 10.65 9.07 -8.93
N THR A 238 11.33 8.53 -7.92
CA THR A 238 10.85 7.49 -6.99
C THR A 238 11.49 7.71 -5.61
N GLY A 239 11.02 7.05 -4.56
CA GLY A 239 11.50 7.25 -3.20
C GLY A 239 10.95 8.50 -2.53
N VAL A 240 9.76 8.95 -2.93
CA VAL A 240 9.12 10.19 -2.50
C VAL A 240 7.67 9.97 -2.06
N LEU A 241 7.07 10.99 -1.47
CA LEU A 241 5.64 11.03 -1.18
C LEU A 241 4.91 11.70 -2.34
N TRP A 242 3.89 11.02 -2.85
CA TRP A 242 3.02 11.50 -3.92
C TRP A 242 1.64 11.87 -3.40
N GLU A 243 1.10 12.96 -3.90
CA GLU A 243 -0.29 13.38 -3.72
C GLU A 243 -0.77 13.92 -5.07
N ASP A 244 -1.88 13.39 -5.61
CA ASP A 244 -2.44 13.80 -6.91
C ASP A 244 -1.40 13.78 -8.06
N ARG A 245 -0.56 12.74 -8.10
CA ARG A 245 0.53 12.57 -9.06
C ARG A 245 1.59 13.68 -9.01
N GLN A 246 1.63 14.43 -7.91
CA GLN A 246 2.65 15.45 -7.64
C GLN A 246 3.51 15.01 -6.45
N VAL A 247 4.79 15.32 -6.50
CA VAL A 247 5.70 15.12 -5.36
C VAL A 247 5.40 16.17 -4.30
N VAL A 248 5.19 15.71 -3.08
CA VAL A 248 4.98 16.60 -1.93
C VAL A 248 6.06 16.39 -0.88
N PRO A 249 6.40 17.41 -0.08
CA PRO A 249 7.41 17.25 0.97
C PRO A 249 6.95 16.26 2.04
N TRP A 250 7.93 15.59 2.64
CA TRP A 250 7.75 14.68 3.77
C TRP A 250 7.23 15.36 5.04
#